data_a489d97668855aca471ff2d0cf8bb2db
#
_entry.id   a489d97668855aca471ff2d0cf8bb2db
#
_cell.length_a   1.000
_cell.length_b   1.000
_cell.length_c   1.000
_cell.angle_alpha   90.00
_cell.angle_beta   90.00
_cell.angle_gamma   90.00
#
_symmetry.space_group_name_H-M   'P 1'
#
loop_
_entity.id
_entity.type
_entity.pdbx_description
1 polymer ?
#
loop_
_entity_poly.entity_id
_entity_poly.type
_entity_poly.pdbx_seq_one_letter_code
_entity_poly.pdbx_strand_id
1 'polypeptide(L)'
;YFLGNKSAGNQLPRRFRDVFAGAADGGEKTEFDEVKQDENVHWTGKEDSDKISPMDITKEWTRTKGIKGTVIERQEYAINGTTYKVDGRHVILQPTKQEKEVAAILSGEYGKTVEFVPQVLFPQGIQTPDYLIDGERFDLKCLKSTGRNLIYNMVSKKKMQSPNFIFDITNCPLSESEIERQIKDVYASIHTKFIKKIVVMKEGKIKRVYDK
;
A
#
# COMPACT_ATOMS: atom_id res chain seq x y z
N TYR A 1 54.45 -22.82 20.50
CA TYR A 1 54.34 -21.89 21.66
C TYR A 1 53.00 -21.19 21.55
N PHE A 2 51.99 -21.64 22.24
CA PHE A 2 51.39 -21.26 23.52
C PHE A 2 51.21 -19.74 23.67
N LEU A 3 50.04 -19.27 23.82
CA LEU A 3 49.03 -18.92 24.82
C LEU A 3 48.09 -17.92 24.15
N GLY A 4 46.80 -17.95 24.20
CA GLY A 4 45.92 -18.12 25.36
C GLY A 4 45.29 -16.81 25.79
N ASN A 5 43.97 -16.77 25.82
CA ASN A 5 43.08 -15.91 26.65
C ASN A 5 42.18 -14.93 25.85
N LYS A 6 40.99 -14.68 26.18
CA LYS A 6 39.98 -15.03 27.20
C LYS A 6 38.67 -14.43 26.70
N SER A 7 37.60 -15.15 26.89
CA SER A 7 36.20 -14.69 26.80
C SER A 7 35.94 -13.48 27.70
N ALA A 8 35.16 -12.52 27.17
CA ALA A 8 34.43 -11.57 28.00
C ALA A 8 32.99 -11.58 27.57
N GLY A 9 32.15 -12.22 28.35
CA GLY A 9 30.72 -12.19 28.25
C GLY A 9 30.20 -10.82 28.63
N ASN A 10 29.25 -10.32 27.80
CA ASN A 10 28.54 -9.11 28.13
C ASN A 10 27.15 -9.50 28.62
N GLN A 11 26.94 -9.35 29.92
CA GLN A 11 25.69 -9.58 30.62
C GLN A 11 24.73 -8.41 30.35
N LEU A 12 23.50 -8.75 30.03
CA LEU A 12 22.36 -7.83 29.96
C LEU A 12 22.00 -7.30 31.36
N PRO A 13 21.61 -6.03 31.53
CA PRO A 13 21.15 -5.50 32.81
C PRO A 13 19.73 -5.95 33.12
N ARG A 14 19.54 -6.28 34.40
CA ARG A 14 18.34 -6.80 35.06
C ARG A 14 17.23 -5.75 35.13
N ARG A 15 16.03 -6.27 35.10
CA ARG A 15 14.72 -5.60 35.31
C ARG A 15 14.70 -4.80 36.61
N PHE A 16 14.14 -3.59 36.54
CA PHE A 16 13.63 -2.89 37.71
C PHE A 16 12.28 -3.51 38.11
N ARG A 17 12.26 -4.09 39.30
CA ARG A 17 11.08 -4.42 40.09
C ARG A 17 11.34 -3.92 41.51
N ASP A 18 10.25 -3.43 42.10
CA ASP A 18 10.08 -3.13 43.51
C ASP A 18 10.65 -1.81 44.04
N VAL A 19 9.73 -0.84 44.20
CA VAL A 19 9.57 -0.05 45.43
C VAL A 19 8.13 0.48 45.44
N PHE A 20 7.29 -0.05 46.31
CA PHE A 20 6.39 0.67 47.20
C PHE A 20 5.54 -0.34 47.94
N ALA A 21 6.00 -0.64 49.16
CA ALA A 21 5.20 -1.24 50.22
C ALA A 21 5.14 -0.25 51.37
N GLY A 22 3.92 -0.02 51.87
CA GLY A 22 3.73 0.42 53.25
C GLY A 22 3.09 1.81 53.43
N ALA A 23 1.80 1.85 53.75
CA ALA A 23 1.30 2.37 55.01
C ALA A 23 -0.23 2.29 55.02
N ALA A 24 -0.78 1.54 55.96
CA ALA A 24 -2.18 1.59 56.36
C ALA A 24 -2.41 2.79 57.27
N ASP A 25 -3.58 3.43 57.17
CA ASP A 25 -4.54 3.56 58.27
C ASP A 25 -5.62 4.62 57.92
N GLY A 26 -6.86 4.42 58.48
CA GLY A 26 -7.76 5.50 58.79
C GLY A 26 -8.95 5.71 57.83
N GLY A 27 -10.05 5.10 58.22
CA GLY A 27 -11.40 5.15 57.69
C GLY A 27 -12.01 6.48 57.34
N GLU A 28 -12.98 6.40 56.45
CA GLU A 28 -14.28 7.05 56.52
C GLU A 28 -15.20 6.42 55.49
N LYS A 29 -16.33 5.89 55.96
CA LYS A 29 -17.43 5.43 55.12
C LYS A 29 -18.14 6.65 54.59
N THR A 30 -18.12 6.88 53.29
CA THR A 30 -19.07 7.77 52.63
C THR A 30 -20.03 6.92 51.80
N GLU A 31 -21.31 7.14 52.08
CA GLU A 31 -22.46 6.59 51.39
C GLU A 31 -22.29 6.71 49.87
N PHE A 32 -22.29 5.59 49.17
CA PHE A 32 -22.48 5.57 47.72
C PHE A 32 -23.99 5.56 47.45
N ASP A 33 -24.50 6.68 47.00
CA ASP A 33 -25.82 6.79 46.37
C ASP A 33 -25.91 5.81 45.20
N GLU A 34 -26.96 4.97 45.25
CA GLU A 34 -27.40 4.14 44.14
C GLU A 34 -27.75 5.03 42.94
N VAL A 35 -26.85 5.12 41.98
CA VAL A 35 -27.20 5.64 40.67
C VAL A 35 -28.00 4.55 39.95
N LYS A 36 -29.30 4.74 39.88
CA LYS A 36 -30.21 3.96 39.04
C LYS A 36 -29.70 3.95 37.63
N GLN A 37 -29.48 2.73 37.11
CA GLN A 37 -29.27 2.49 35.71
C GLN A 37 -30.55 2.87 34.95
N ASP A 38 -30.54 4.02 34.27
CA ASP A 38 -31.48 4.28 33.19
C ASP A 38 -31.13 3.43 31.99
N GLU A 39 -31.77 2.27 31.90
CA GLU A 39 -31.87 1.50 30.66
C GLU A 39 -32.72 2.31 29.67
N ASN A 40 -32.10 2.74 28.62
CA ASN A 40 -32.60 3.14 27.30
C ASN A 40 -31.97 4.43 26.78
N VAL A 41 -30.66 4.45 26.64
CA VAL A 41 -30.06 5.30 25.63
C VAL A 41 -30.02 4.51 24.32
N HIS A 42 -31.11 4.62 23.58
CA HIS A 42 -31.15 4.19 22.20
C HIS A 42 -30.14 5.04 21.42
N TRP A 43 -28.93 4.50 21.22
CA TRP A 43 -27.88 5.16 20.47
C TRP A 43 -28.29 5.19 19.00
N THR A 44 -29.04 6.21 18.57
CA THR A 44 -29.25 6.53 17.16
C THR A 44 -28.07 7.31 16.65
N GLY A 45 -26.89 6.70 16.76
CA GLY A 45 -25.70 7.19 16.09
C GLY A 45 -25.85 6.99 14.59
N LYS A 46 -26.43 7.97 13.90
CA LYS A 46 -26.07 8.25 12.52
C LYS A 46 -24.61 8.65 12.53
N GLU A 47 -23.71 7.68 12.47
CA GLU A 47 -22.40 7.92 11.90
C GLU A 47 -22.61 8.06 10.39
N ASP A 48 -22.92 9.28 9.95
CA ASP A 48 -22.53 9.77 8.65
C ASP A 48 -21.00 9.89 8.66
N SER A 49 -20.32 8.77 8.79
CA SER A 49 -18.98 8.67 8.27
C SER A 49 -19.15 8.87 6.76
N ASP A 50 -18.69 10.00 6.25
CA ASP A 50 -18.45 10.23 4.82
C ASP A 50 -17.60 9.04 4.32
N LYS A 51 -18.28 7.96 3.93
CA LYS A 51 -17.65 6.84 3.22
C LYS A 51 -17.25 7.42 1.89
N ILE A 52 -15.99 7.82 1.80
CA ILE A 52 -15.39 8.24 0.53
C ILE A 52 -15.50 7.03 -0.41
N SER A 53 -16.56 7.02 -1.19
CA SER A 53 -16.70 6.05 -2.28
C SER A 53 -15.78 6.50 -3.40
N PRO A 54 -14.94 5.61 -3.94
CA PRO A 54 -14.08 5.99 -5.05
C PRO A 54 -14.93 6.38 -6.25
N MET A 55 -14.48 7.42 -6.95
CA MET A 55 -15.10 7.88 -8.19
C MET A 55 -14.67 6.99 -9.36
N ASP A 56 -15.61 6.57 -10.20
CA ASP A 56 -15.28 5.88 -11.46
C ASP A 56 -14.90 6.92 -12.52
N ILE A 57 -13.60 7.00 -12.83
CA ILE A 57 -13.02 7.88 -13.85
C ILE A 57 -12.62 7.12 -15.12
N THR A 58 -13.17 5.94 -15.36
CA THR A 58 -12.80 5.09 -16.51
C THR A 58 -12.89 5.84 -17.82
N LYS A 59 -13.97 6.60 -18.06
CA LYS A 59 -14.18 7.36 -19.31
C LYS A 59 -13.11 8.43 -19.52
N GLU A 60 -12.76 9.15 -18.46
CA GLU A 60 -11.74 10.21 -18.51
C GLU A 60 -10.35 9.62 -18.75
N TRP A 61 -10.03 8.58 -18.03
CA TRP A 61 -8.71 7.93 -18.09
C TRP A 61 -8.47 7.23 -19.43
N THR A 62 -9.55 6.74 -20.07
CA THR A 62 -9.51 6.09 -21.39
C THR A 62 -9.84 7.03 -22.55
N ARG A 63 -9.97 8.34 -22.30
CA ARG A 63 -10.32 9.33 -23.34
C ARG A 63 -9.35 9.35 -24.50
N THR A 64 -8.07 9.03 -24.25
CA THR A 64 -7.01 8.96 -25.25
C THR A 64 -6.91 7.59 -25.94
N LYS A 65 -7.93 6.73 -25.79
CA LYS A 65 -7.96 5.42 -26.48
C LYS A 65 -7.86 5.60 -27.98
N GLY A 66 -6.96 4.83 -28.61
CA GLY A 66 -6.65 4.93 -30.03
C GLY A 66 -5.55 5.94 -30.39
N ILE A 67 -5.09 6.74 -29.43
CA ILE A 67 -3.91 7.58 -29.59
C ILE A 67 -2.69 6.75 -29.16
N LYS A 68 -1.58 6.90 -29.87
CA LYS A 68 -0.31 6.27 -29.46
C LYS A 68 0.41 7.15 -28.44
N GLY A 69 0.75 6.55 -27.32
CA GLY A 69 1.63 7.13 -26.31
C GLY A 69 3.09 6.68 -26.49
N THR A 70 3.86 6.74 -25.42
CA THR A 70 5.31 6.46 -25.44
C THR A 70 5.68 5.53 -24.29
N VAL A 71 6.66 4.65 -24.53
CA VAL A 71 7.32 3.88 -23.47
C VAL A 71 8.75 4.38 -23.34
N ILE A 72 9.18 4.67 -22.11
CA ILE A 72 10.51 5.22 -21.80
C ILE A 72 11.18 4.32 -20.76
N GLU A 73 12.47 4.05 -20.94
CA GLU A 73 13.33 3.37 -19.97
C GLU A 73 14.15 4.42 -19.23
N ARG A 74 13.75 4.74 -17.98
CA ARG A 74 14.48 5.74 -17.19
C ARG A 74 15.81 5.19 -16.73
N GLN A 75 16.86 5.97 -16.94
CA GLN A 75 18.22 5.62 -16.51
C GLN A 75 18.53 6.11 -15.09
N GLU A 76 17.60 6.83 -14.47
CA GLU A 76 17.73 7.32 -13.10
C GLU A 76 16.38 7.55 -12.45
N TYR A 77 16.37 7.49 -11.12
CA TYR A 77 15.19 7.80 -10.31
C TYR A 77 15.58 8.62 -9.08
N ALA A 78 14.90 9.74 -8.89
CA ALA A 78 15.11 10.60 -7.74
C ALA A 78 14.05 10.35 -6.66
N ILE A 79 14.48 10.12 -5.43
CA ILE A 79 13.62 9.96 -4.26
C ILE A 79 14.29 10.56 -3.02
N ASN A 80 13.54 11.31 -2.22
CA ASN A 80 14.03 11.95 -0.99
C ASN A 80 15.30 12.79 -1.21
N GLY A 81 15.39 13.50 -2.33
CA GLY A 81 16.54 14.35 -2.66
C GLY A 81 17.77 13.60 -3.17
N THR A 82 17.73 12.28 -3.26
CA THR A 82 18.84 11.48 -3.79
C THR A 82 18.48 10.91 -5.17
N THR A 83 19.39 11.04 -6.13
CA THR A 83 19.25 10.45 -7.47
C THR A 83 20.03 9.15 -7.57
N TYR A 84 19.34 8.09 -7.94
CA TYR A 84 19.87 6.75 -8.18
C TYR A 84 19.97 6.52 -9.69
N LYS A 85 21.19 6.28 -10.19
CA LYS A 85 21.44 6.03 -11.61
C LYS A 85 21.62 4.53 -11.86
N VAL A 86 21.11 4.05 -12.97
CA VAL A 86 21.26 2.66 -13.39
C VAL A 86 22.76 2.37 -13.58
N ASP A 87 23.27 1.41 -12.83
CA ASP A 87 24.66 0.93 -12.89
C ASP A 87 24.74 -0.57 -13.20
N GLY A 88 23.59 -1.23 -13.35
CA GLY A 88 23.47 -2.65 -13.64
C GLY A 88 23.79 -3.57 -12.46
N ARG A 89 24.10 -3.02 -11.27
CA ARG A 89 24.48 -3.77 -10.08
C ARG A 89 23.69 -3.38 -8.84
N HIS A 90 23.71 -2.11 -8.48
CA HIS A 90 23.01 -1.56 -7.30
C HIS A 90 21.67 -0.95 -7.69
N VAL A 91 21.61 -0.40 -8.88
CA VAL A 91 20.42 0.14 -9.49
C VAL A 91 20.22 -0.52 -10.84
N ILE A 92 19.14 -1.26 -10.99
CA ILE A 92 18.89 -2.05 -12.19
C ILE A 92 17.60 -1.64 -12.88
N LEU A 93 17.57 -1.72 -14.20
CA LEU A 93 16.37 -1.53 -15.00
C LEU A 93 16.07 -2.84 -15.74
N GLN A 94 15.26 -3.69 -15.13
CA GLN A 94 14.91 -5.00 -15.65
C GLN A 94 13.40 -5.24 -15.52
N PRO A 95 12.56 -4.52 -16.29
CA PRO A 95 11.12 -4.73 -16.26
C PRO A 95 10.79 -6.16 -16.69
N THR A 96 9.91 -6.80 -15.96
CA THR A 96 9.41 -8.14 -16.24
C THR A 96 8.63 -8.19 -17.56
N LYS A 97 8.44 -9.39 -18.10
CA LYS A 97 7.62 -9.58 -19.31
C LYS A 97 6.22 -8.95 -19.15
N GLN A 98 5.59 -9.17 -18.00
CA GLN A 98 4.26 -8.66 -17.72
C GLN A 98 4.20 -7.13 -17.61
N GLU A 99 5.20 -6.52 -16.98
CA GLU A 99 5.33 -5.07 -16.96
C GLU A 99 5.48 -4.50 -18.38
N LYS A 100 6.27 -5.13 -19.23
CA LYS A 100 6.42 -4.71 -20.63
C LYS A 100 5.12 -4.83 -21.42
N GLU A 101 4.37 -5.91 -21.23
CA GLU A 101 3.07 -6.12 -21.87
C GLU A 101 2.06 -5.06 -21.47
N VAL A 102 1.95 -4.77 -20.15
CA VAL A 102 1.05 -3.72 -19.64
C VAL A 102 1.47 -2.35 -20.14
N ALA A 103 2.75 -2.01 -20.14
CA ALA A 103 3.26 -0.75 -20.66
C ALA A 103 2.94 -0.57 -22.15
N ALA A 104 3.13 -1.63 -22.96
CA ALA A 104 2.81 -1.63 -24.38
C ALA A 104 1.31 -1.39 -24.64
N ILE A 105 0.43 -2.00 -23.85
CA ILE A 105 -1.03 -1.80 -23.94
C ILE A 105 -1.39 -0.36 -23.57
N LEU A 106 -0.89 0.13 -22.43
CA LEU A 106 -1.22 1.48 -21.95
C LEU A 106 -0.74 2.56 -22.93
N SER A 107 0.45 2.40 -23.46
CA SER A 107 0.97 3.34 -24.47
C SER A 107 0.32 3.15 -25.84
N GLY A 108 0.23 1.91 -26.34
CA GLY A 108 -0.24 1.63 -27.70
C GLY A 108 -1.74 1.85 -27.89
N GLU A 109 -2.55 1.52 -26.88
CA GLU A 109 -4.00 1.58 -27.00
C GLU A 109 -4.64 2.76 -26.26
N TYR A 110 -4.03 3.23 -25.16
CA TYR A 110 -4.63 4.26 -24.30
C TYR A 110 -3.86 5.59 -24.31
N GLY A 111 -2.84 5.72 -25.15
CA GLY A 111 -2.14 6.98 -25.38
C GLY A 111 -1.33 7.46 -24.17
N LYS A 112 -0.95 6.54 -23.25
CA LYS A 112 -0.23 6.91 -22.04
C LYS A 112 1.27 7.03 -22.28
N THR A 113 1.90 7.98 -21.60
CA THR A 113 3.35 7.97 -21.43
C THR A 113 3.69 7.07 -20.25
N VAL A 114 4.33 5.95 -20.54
CA VAL A 114 4.72 4.95 -19.54
C VAL A 114 6.23 4.90 -19.42
N GLU A 115 6.73 5.20 -18.24
CA GLU A 115 8.17 5.19 -17.97
C GLU A 115 8.48 4.06 -16.99
N PHE A 116 9.36 3.12 -17.38
CA PHE A 116 9.88 2.12 -16.44
C PHE A 116 10.80 2.78 -15.44
N VAL A 117 10.61 2.47 -14.17
CA VAL A 117 11.41 3.02 -13.08
C VAL A 117 12.45 1.99 -12.65
N PRO A 118 13.74 2.37 -12.52
CA PRO A 118 14.75 1.44 -12.06
C PRO A 118 14.52 1.03 -10.60
N GLN A 119 14.87 -0.22 -10.30
CA GLN A 119 14.87 -0.77 -8.96
C GLN A 119 16.18 -0.45 -8.25
N VAL A 120 16.11 0.06 -7.01
CA VAL A 120 17.28 0.34 -6.17
C VAL A 120 17.49 -0.86 -5.24
N LEU A 121 18.50 -1.68 -5.54
CA LEU A 121 18.86 -2.84 -4.72
C LEU A 121 19.77 -2.44 -3.54
N PHE A 122 20.56 -1.39 -3.72
CA PHE A 122 21.42 -0.85 -2.69
C PHE A 122 21.50 0.70 -2.78
N PRO A 123 21.33 1.41 -1.65
CA PRO A 123 21.10 0.89 -0.29
C PRO A 123 19.75 0.19 -0.15
N GLN A 124 19.67 -0.77 0.77
CA GLN A 124 18.42 -1.51 1.04
C GLN A 124 17.32 -0.59 1.58
N GLY A 125 16.07 -0.98 1.35
CA GLY A 125 14.91 -0.25 1.89
C GLY A 125 14.37 0.87 1.01
N ILE A 126 15.03 1.19 -0.11
CA ILE A 126 14.49 2.11 -1.10
C ILE A 126 13.40 1.39 -1.92
N GLN A 127 12.18 1.89 -1.82
CA GLN A 127 11.04 1.34 -2.57
C GLN A 127 10.75 2.21 -3.78
N THR A 128 10.78 1.62 -4.96
CA THR A 128 10.46 2.28 -6.23
C THR A 128 9.17 1.70 -6.82
N PRO A 129 8.36 2.49 -7.51
CA PRO A 129 7.22 1.99 -8.28
C PRO A 129 7.71 1.24 -9.51
N ASP A 130 6.84 0.46 -10.15
CA ASP A 130 7.16 -0.19 -11.42
C ASP A 130 7.17 0.83 -12.57
N TYR A 131 6.26 1.82 -12.51
CA TYR A 131 6.08 2.84 -13.56
C TYR A 131 5.92 4.26 -13.02
N LEU A 132 6.26 5.22 -13.88
CA LEU A 132 5.55 6.51 -13.94
C LEU A 132 4.63 6.48 -15.16
N ILE A 133 3.34 6.71 -14.95
CA ILE A 133 2.35 6.82 -16.02
C ILE A 133 1.83 8.25 -16.02
N ASP A 134 2.07 8.98 -17.11
CA ASP A 134 1.81 10.42 -17.21
C ASP A 134 2.41 11.20 -16.02
N GLY A 135 3.58 10.75 -15.49
CA GLY A 135 4.29 11.31 -14.34
C GLY A 135 3.81 10.84 -12.97
N GLU A 136 2.71 10.09 -12.86
CA GLU A 136 2.23 9.52 -11.60
C GLU A 136 2.84 8.13 -11.33
N ARG A 137 3.17 7.83 -10.06
CA ARG A 137 3.73 6.53 -9.66
C ARG A 137 2.66 5.46 -9.67
N PHE A 138 2.94 4.32 -10.31
CA PHE A 138 2.10 3.13 -10.34
C PHE A 138 2.87 1.86 -10.02
N ASP A 139 2.22 0.93 -9.34
CA ASP A 139 2.72 -0.39 -9.02
C ASP A 139 1.78 -1.45 -9.62
N LEU A 140 2.32 -2.41 -10.36
CA LEU A 140 1.55 -3.48 -11.01
C LEU A 140 1.38 -4.67 -10.07
N LYS A 141 0.17 -5.15 -9.95
CA LYS A 141 -0.17 -6.36 -9.19
C LYS A 141 -1.03 -7.30 -10.03
N CYS A 142 -0.52 -8.50 -10.22
CA CYS A 142 -1.23 -9.56 -10.92
C CYS A 142 -1.94 -10.45 -9.92
N LEU A 143 -3.27 -10.42 -9.96
CA LEU A 143 -4.09 -11.22 -9.06
C LEU A 143 -4.22 -12.64 -9.60
N LYS A 144 -3.73 -13.64 -8.83
CA LYS A 144 -3.73 -15.06 -9.24
C LYS A 144 -4.35 -15.99 -8.18
N SER A 145 -4.81 -15.43 -7.07
CA SER A 145 -5.32 -16.22 -5.94
C SER A 145 -6.69 -15.72 -5.50
N THR A 146 -7.30 -16.47 -4.58
CA THR A 146 -8.55 -16.10 -3.91
C THR A 146 -8.24 -15.59 -2.52
N GLY A 147 -9.11 -14.78 -1.98
CA GLY A 147 -9.00 -14.31 -0.61
C GLY A 147 -9.93 -13.14 -0.35
N ARG A 148 -10.60 -13.15 0.80
CA ARG A 148 -11.56 -12.09 1.19
C ARG A 148 -10.93 -10.70 1.24
N ASN A 149 -9.64 -10.61 1.55
CA ASN A 149 -8.89 -9.36 1.70
C ASN A 149 -7.66 -9.34 0.78
N LEU A 150 -7.74 -9.98 -0.39
CA LEU A 150 -6.60 -10.13 -1.31
C LEU A 150 -6.00 -8.77 -1.69
N ILE A 151 -6.84 -7.85 -2.18
CA ILE A 151 -6.38 -6.52 -2.62
C ILE A 151 -5.81 -5.72 -1.46
N TYR A 152 -6.49 -5.70 -0.31
CA TYR A 152 -5.98 -5.02 0.88
C TYR A 152 -4.59 -5.51 1.29
N ASN A 153 -4.38 -6.83 1.33
CA ASN A 153 -3.10 -7.41 1.72
C ASN A 153 -1.97 -7.06 0.74
N MET A 154 -2.31 -6.88 -0.55
CA MET A 154 -1.33 -6.51 -1.57
C MET A 154 -0.87 -5.05 -1.46
N VAL A 155 -1.73 -4.14 -0.99
CA VAL A 155 -1.45 -2.70 -1.03
C VAL A 155 -1.14 -2.08 0.33
N SER A 156 -1.65 -2.61 1.44
CA SER A 156 -1.59 -1.97 2.76
C SER A 156 -0.17 -1.60 3.23
N LYS A 157 0.84 -2.34 2.80
CA LYS A 157 2.26 -2.10 3.15
C LYS A 157 3.06 -1.36 2.07
N LYS A 158 2.39 -0.82 1.03
CA LYS A 158 3.04 -0.26 -0.16
C LYS A 158 3.06 1.26 -0.24
N LYS A 159 2.76 1.95 0.87
CA LYS A 159 2.68 3.41 0.94
C LYS A 159 3.91 4.13 0.38
N MET A 160 5.10 3.63 0.65
CA MET A 160 6.34 4.24 0.16
C MET A 160 6.62 3.92 -1.31
N GLN A 161 6.07 2.83 -1.83
CA GLN A 161 6.27 2.39 -3.21
C GLN A 161 5.42 3.20 -4.18
N SER A 162 4.08 3.18 -4.00
CA SER A 162 3.17 3.90 -4.88
C SER A 162 1.84 4.24 -4.19
N PRO A 163 1.22 5.39 -4.52
CA PRO A 163 -0.16 5.67 -4.19
C PRO A 163 -1.17 5.11 -5.21
N ASN A 164 -0.72 4.69 -6.39
CA ASN A 164 -1.59 4.19 -7.45
C ASN A 164 -1.20 2.76 -7.82
N PHE A 165 -2.21 1.95 -8.17
CA PHE A 165 -2.03 0.54 -8.48
C PHE A 165 -2.72 0.16 -9.78
N ILE A 166 -2.10 -0.76 -10.52
CA ILE A 166 -2.73 -1.47 -11.62
C ILE A 166 -2.95 -2.90 -11.17
N PHE A 167 -4.20 -3.37 -11.19
CA PHE A 167 -4.54 -4.77 -10.95
C PHE A 167 -4.83 -5.46 -12.27
N ASP A 168 -3.95 -6.35 -12.69
CA ASP A 168 -4.25 -7.29 -13.76
C ASP A 168 -4.98 -8.49 -13.16
N ILE A 169 -6.25 -8.61 -13.52
CA ILE A 169 -7.16 -9.66 -13.04
C ILE A 169 -7.38 -10.78 -14.06
N THR A 170 -6.60 -10.82 -15.13
CA THR A 170 -6.75 -11.79 -16.23
C THR A 170 -6.79 -13.23 -15.72
N ASN A 171 -5.92 -13.56 -14.76
CA ASN A 171 -5.83 -14.89 -14.16
C ASN A 171 -6.40 -14.95 -12.73
N CYS A 172 -7.23 -13.97 -12.35
CA CYS A 172 -7.83 -13.94 -11.03
C CYS A 172 -9.09 -14.79 -10.98
N PRO A 173 -9.21 -15.75 -10.06
CA PRO A 173 -10.41 -16.58 -9.95
C PRO A 173 -11.57 -15.88 -9.24
N LEU A 174 -11.38 -14.69 -8.67
CA LEU A 174 -12.46 -13.91 -8.08
C LEU A 174 -13.36 -13.31 -9.16
N SER A 175 -14.66 -13.18 -8.87
CA SER A 175 -15.59 -12.45 -9.73
C SER A 175 -15.27 -10.95 -9.77
N GLU A 176 -15.65 -10.27 -10.84
CA GLU A 176 -15.46 -8.82 -10.97
C GLU A 176 -16.20 -8.04 -9.86
N SER A 177 -17.38 -8.53 -9.43
CA SER A 177 -18.12 -7.96 -8.30
C SER A 177 -17.38 -8.08 -6.96
N GLU A 178 -16.71 -9.21 -6.73
CA GLU A 178 -15.91 -9.40 -5.52
C GLU A 178 -14.66 -8.51 -5.53
N ILE A 179 -14.02 -8.34 -6.68
CA ILE A 179 -12.89 -7.41 -6.85
C ILE A 179 -13.33 -5.98 -6.59
N GLU A 180 -14.47 -5.56 -7.14
CA GLU A 180 -15.04 -4.23 -6.90
C GLU A 180 -15.36 -4.01 -5.42
N ARG A 181 -15.94 -4.99 -4.74
CA ARG A 181 -16.18 -4.93 -3.30
C ARG A 181 -14.89 -4.71 -2.53
N GLN A 182 -13.85 -5.49 -2.83
CA GLN A 182 -12.56 -5.37 -2.15
C GLN A 182 -11.88 -4.02 -2.43
N ILE A 183 -12.04 -3.44 -3.62
CA ILE A 183 -11.54 -2.11 -3.94
C ILE A 183 -12.27 -1.06 -3.09
N LYS A 184 -13.59 -1.13 -2.95
CA LYS A 184 -14.37 -0.24 -2.08
C LYS A 184 -13.89 -0.34 -0.62
N ASP A 185 -13.65 -1.56 -0.12
CA ASP A 185 -13.13 -1.77 1.23
C ASP A 185 -11.73 -1.14 1.42
N VAL A 186 -10.87 -1.21 0.40
CA VAL A 186 -9.56 -0.54 0.41
C VAL A 186 -9.71 0.98 0.51
N TYR A 187 -10.60 1.59 -0.24
CA TYR A 187 -10.82 3.04 -0.16
C TYR A 187 -11.47 3.47 1.16
N ALA A 188 -12.30 2.62 1.76
CA ALA A 188 -12.94 2.88 3.05
C ALA A 188 -11.97 2.71 4.25
N SER A 189 -10.86 2.00 4.08
CA SER A 189 -9.95 1.68 5.18
C SER A 189 -9.04 2.85 5.54
N ILE A 190 -8.93 3.12 6.84
CA ILE A 190 -8.01 4.13 7.38
C ILE A 190 -6.52 3.81 7.08
N HIS A 191 -6.16 2.54 7.00
CA HIS A 191 -4.79 2.10 6.77
C HIS A 191 -4.32 2.24 5.32
N THR A 192 -5.26 2.40 4.40
CA THR A 192 -5.01 2.55 2.96
C THR A 192 -5.41 3.93 2.43
N LYS A 193 -5.54 4.93 3.31
CA LYS A 193 -5.85 6.33 2.94
C LYS A 193 -4.88 6.95 1.94
N PHE A 194 -3.66 6.42 1.83
CA PHE A 194 -2.64 6.88 0.89
C PHE A 194 -2.94 6.49 -0.56
N ILE A 195 -3.83 5.52 -0.79
CA ILE A 195 -4.20 5.08 -2.14
C ILE A 195 -5.06 6.16 -2.78
N LYS A 196 -4.66 6.54 -3.99
CA LYS A 196 -5.34 7.52 -4.81
C LYS A 196 -6.07 6.84 -5.95
N LYS A 197 -5.36 6.13 -6.83
CA LYS A 197 -5.92 5.58 -8.06
C LYS A 197 -5.74 4.07 -8.17
N ILE A 198 -6.77 3.39 -8.62
CA ILE A 198 -6.73 1.96 -8.92
C ILE A 198 -7.23 1.74 -10.35
N VAL A 199 -6.39 1.15 -11.19
CA VAL A 199 -6.72 0.72 -12.53
C VAL A 199 -6.93 -0.79 -12.52
N VAL A 200 -8.08 -1.26 -13.01
CA VAL A 200 -8.38 -2.69 -13.15
C VAL A 200 -8.27 -3.07 -14.61
N MET A 201 -7.40 -4.01 -14.93
CA MET A 201 -7.19 -4.55 -16.28
C MET A 201 -7.55 -6.02 -16.34
N LYS A 202 -8.11 -6.46 -17.45
CA LYS A 202 -8.40 -7.87 -17.75
C LYS A 202 -8.21 -8.11 -19.25
N GLU A 203 -7.43 -9.14 -19.58
CA GLU A 203 -7.20 -9.53 -20.98
C GLU A 203 -6.72 -8.34 -21.85
N GLY A 204 -5.75 -7.58 -21.32
CA GLY A 204 -5.19 -6.43 -22.02
C GLY A 204 -6.13 -5.20 -22.12
N LYS A 205 -7.29 -5.21 -21.48
CA LYS A 205 -8.25 -4.10 -21.55
C LYS A 205 -8.46 -3.48 -20.18
N ILE A 206 -8.54 -2.16 -20.13
CA ILE A 206 -8.98 -1.43 -18.94
C ILE A 206 -10.47 -1.68 -18.73
N LYS A 207 -10.83 -2.20 -17.57
CA LYS A 207 -12.21 -2.46 -17.17
C LYS A 207 -12.78 -1.33 -16.34
N ARG A 208 -12.00 -0.85 -15.36
CA ARG A 208 -12.40 0.22 -14.44
C ARG A 208 -11.18 1.02 -14.02
N VAL A 209 -11.40 2.29 -13.76
CA VAL A 209 -10.42 3.17 -13.10
C VAL A 209 -11.14 3.91 -12.00
N TYR A 210 -10.63 3.76 -10.79
CA TYR A 210 -11.15 4.42 -9.60
C TYR A 210 -10.16 5.50 -9.13
N ASP A 211 -10.66 6.65 -8.74
CA ASP A 211 -9.92 7.73 -8.10
C ASP A 211 -10.61 8.12 -6.78
N LYS A 212 -9.86 8.75 -5.89
CA LYS A 212 -10.33 9.14 -4.56
C LYS A 212 -10.90 10.53 -4.56
#